data_cd30ecd282c070c6344e20ba957f2baf
#
_entry.id   cd30ecd282c070c6344e20ba957f2baf
#
_cell.length_a   1.000
_cell.length_b   1.000
_cell.length_c   1.000
_cell.angle_alpha   90.00
_cell.angle_beta   90.00
_cell.angle_gamma   90.00
#
_symmetry.space_group_name_H-M   'P 1'
#
loop_
_entity.id
_entity.type
_entity.pdbx_description
1 polymer ?
#
loop_
_entity_poly.entity_id
_entity_poly.type
_entity_poly.pdbx_seq_one_letter_code
_entity_poly.pdbx_strand_id
1 'polypeptide(L)'
;MVRAILTKPFVGDLGLLLLRVFTGALLIHHGYEKLANIENFADAFVRPLHLPFPILLSYVAAFSEVIGSWLLITGLLTRLGAAAIAGTISVAIYHAIVTAGFNIYLLELLGLYAASALTILAIGPGKLSVDELICRWIESRPATSSSSPTSPELRDAAASASR
;
A
#
# COMPACT_ATOMS: atom_id res chain seq x y z
N MET A 1 0.96 16.77 -30.85
CA MET A 1 -0.33 16.32 -30.32
C MET A 1 -0.23 15.02 -29.54
N VAL A 2 0.31 13.93 -30.06
CA VAL A 2 0.48 12.63 -29.37
C VAL A 2 1.30 12.75 -28.05
N ARG A 3 2.43 13.48 -28.06
CA ARG A 3 3.28 13.70 -26.87
C ARG A 3 2.52 14.39 -25.73
N ALA A 4 1.64 15.33 -26.04
CA ALA A 4 0.84 16.06 -25.05
C ALA A 4 -0.26 15.17 -24.40
N ILE A 5 -0.71 14.14 -25.07
CA ILE A 5 -1.67 13.16 -24.52
C ILE A 5 -0.93 12.17 -23.60
N LEU A 6 0.23 11.67 -24.01
CA LEU A 6 1.02 10.70 -23.25
C LEU A 6 1.66 11.28 -21.98
N THR A 7 1.87 12.60 -21.92
CA THR A 7 2.48 13.28 -20.75
C THR A 7 1.47 13.92 -19.82
N LYS A 8 0.16 13.73 -20.05
CA LYS A 8 -0.84 14.24 -19.11
C LYS A 8 -0.76 13.47 -17.80
N PRO A 9 -0.57 14.15 -16.67
CA PRO A 9 -0.50 13.50 -15.35
C PRO A 9 -1.77 12.65 -15.06
N PHE A 10 -2.92 13.06 -15.58
CA PHE A 10 -4.19 12.32 -15.46
C PHE A 10 -4.15 10.90 -16.03
N VAL A 11 -3.46 10.68 -17.16
CA VAL A 11 -3.35 9.33 -17.78
C VAL A 11 -2.54 8.39 -16.88
N GLY A 12 -1.48 8.90 -16.26
CA GLY A 12 -0.69 8.14 -15.29
C GLY A 12 -1.49 7.80 -14.02
N ASP A 13 -2.24 8.77 -13.49
CA ASP A 13 -3.08 8.58 -12.32
C ASP A 13 -4.22 7.57 -12.57
N LEU A 14 -4.81 7.59 -13.78
CA LEU A 14 -5.81 6.61 -14.19
C LEU A 14 -5.20 5.21 -14.34
N GLY A 15 -4.04 5.08 -14.97
CA GLY A 15 -3.32 3.81 -15.08
C GLY A 15 -3.00 3.20 -13.72
N LEU A 16 -2.57 4.03 -12.77
CA LEU A 16 -2.29 3.61 -11.40
C LEU A 16 -3.57 3.21 -10.65
N LEU A 17 -4.68 3.92 -10.84
CA LEU A 17 -5.98 3.53 -10.30
C LEU A 17 -6.40 2.15 -10.81
N LEU A 18 -6.33 1.93 -12.13
CA LEU A 18 -6.66 0.64 -12.73
C LEU A 18 -5.76 -0.47 -12.19
N LEU A 19 -4.45 -0.24 -12.10
CA LEU A 19 -3.51 -1.22 -11.56
C LEU A 19 -3.88 -1.61 -10.12
N ARG A 20 -4.19 -0.65 -9.24
CA ARG A 20 -4.60 -0.91 -7.87
C ARG A 20 -5.90 -1.70 -7.78
N VAL A 21 -6.93 -1.25 -8.53
CA VAL A 21 -8.25 -1.87 -8.50
C VAL A 21 -8.18 -3.30 -9.02
N PHE A 22 -7.52 -3.53 -10.16
CA PHE A 22 -7.38 -4.88 -10.71
C PHE A 22 -6.54 -5.78 -9.82
N THR A 23 -5.40 -5.31 -9.32
CA THR A 23 -4.56 -6.09 -8.39
C THR A 23 -5.33 -6.49 -7.14
N GLY A 24 -6.03 -5.54 -6.51
CA GLY A 24 -6.81 -5.82 -5.32
C GLY A 24 -8.01 -6.73 -5.61
N ALA A 25 -8.78 -6.47 -6.66
CA ALA A 25 -9.96 -7.26 -7.01
C ALA A 25 -9.62 -8.71 -7.37
N LEU A 26 -8.47 -8.93 -8.04
CA LEU A 26 -8.04 -10.28 -8.40
C LEU A 26 -7.41 -11.05 -7.23
N LEU A 27 -6.81 -10.35 -6.25
CA LEU A 27 -6.18 -10.99 -5.08
C LEU A 27 -7.14 -11.27 -3.94
N ILE A 28 -8.22 -10.48 -3.79
CA ILE A 28 -9.10 -10.56 -2.62
C ILE A 28 -9.73 -11.95 -2.44
N HIS A 29 -10.09 -12.63 -3.54
CA HIS A 29 -10.69 -13.96 -3.47
C HIS A 29 -9.68 -15.00 -2.96
N HIS A 30 -8.39 -14.89 -3.29
CA HIS A 30 -7.35 -15.77 -2.76
C HIS A 30 -7.21 -15.66 -1.24
N GLY A 31 -7.34 -14.44 -0.70
CA GLY A 31 -7.36 -14.23 0.73
C GLY A 31 -8.58 -14.89 1.40
N TYR A 32 -9.78 -14.77 0.81
CA TYR A 32 -10.99 -15.42 1.33
C TYR A 32 -10.92 -16.95 1.23
N GLU A 33 -10.40 -17.51 0.15
CA GLU A 33 -10.18 -18.95 0.01
C GLU A 33 -9.28 -19.51 1.12
N LYS A 34 -8.19 -18.79 1.45
CA LYS A 34 -7.31 -19.16 2.56
C LYS A 34 -8.04 -19.15 3.90
N LEU A 35 -8.85 -18.11 4.16
CA LEU A 35 -9.64 -18.01 5.38
C LEU A 35 -10.68 -19.11 5.51
N ALA A 36 -11.28 -19.52 4.39
CA ALA A 36 -12.29 -20.57 4.37
C ALA A 36 -11.73 -21.96 4.77
N ASN A 37 -10.43 -22.21 4.47
CA ASN A 37 -9.76 -23.50 4.73
C ASN A 37 -8.36 -23.29 5.30
N ILE A 38 -8.27 -22.60 6.42
CA ILE A 38 -6.97 -22.13 6.97
C ILE A 38 -6.03 -23.28 7.33
N GLU A 39 -6.54 -24.39 7.85
CA GLU A 39 -5.73 -25.55 8.20
C GLU A 39 -5.14 -26.21 6.95
N ASN A 40 -5.97 -26.44 5.93
CA ASN A 40 -5.51 -26.98 4.66
C ASN A 40 -4.46 -26.06 4.00
N PHE A 41 -4.65 -24.74 4.09
CA PHE A 41 -3.68 -23.79 3.59
C PHE A 41 -2.36 -23.86 4.39
N ALA A 42 -2.44 -23.94 5.71
CA ALA A 42 -1.26 -24.11 6.56
C ALA A 42 -0.47 -25.39 6.21
N ASP A 43 -1.19 -26.51 6.03
CA ASP A 43 -0.59 -27.80 5.71
C ASP A 43 0.08 -27.81 4.33
N ALA A 44 -0.59 -27.21 3.35
CA ALA A 44 -0.08 -27.22 1.97
C ALA A 44 1.04 -26.20 1.72
N PHE A 45 1.00 -25.05 2.37
CA PHE A 45 1.85 -23.91 1.98
C PHE A 45 2.80 -23.40 3.08
N VAL A 46 2.46 -23.55 4.36
CA VAL A 46 3.28 -22.98 5.44
C VAL A 46 4.15 -24.03 6.12
N ARG A 47 3.59 -25.19 6.45
CA ARG A 47 4.34 -26.30 7.09
C ARG A 47 5.50 -26.83 6.25
N PRO A 48 5.39 -26.95 4.91
CA PRO A 48 6.52 -27.37 4.08
C PRO A 48 7.73 -26.43 4.14
N LEU A 49 7.52 -25.17 4.53
CA LEU A 49 8.59 -24.19 4.72
C LEU A 49 9.24 -24.28 6.10
N HIS A 50 8.79 -25.19 6.98
CA HIS A 50 9.26 -25.36 8.36
C HIS A 50 9.22 -24.05 9.19
N LEU A 51 8.29 -23.15 8.86
CA LEU A 51 8.11 -21.89 9.58
C LEU A 51 7.42 -22.12 10.94
N PRO A 52 7.78 -21.34 11.98
CA PRO A 52 7.12 -21.42 13.28
C PRO A 52 5.67 -20.95 13.19
N PHE A 53 4.78 -21.48 14.04
CA PHE A 53 3.39 -21.05 14.16
C PHE A 53 2.60 -21.06 12.83
N PRO A 54 2.54 -22.21 12.11
CA PRO A 54 1.99 -22.25 10.75
C PRO A 54 0.56 -21.73 10.64
N ILE A 55 -0.31 -22.00 11.58
CA ILE A 55 -1.69 -21.50 11.59
C ILE A 55 -1.72 -19.97 11.72
N LEU A 56 -0.92 -19.39 12.62
CA LEU A 56 -0.85 -17.92 12.77
C LEU A 56 -0.34 -17.26 11.49
N LEU A 57 0.73 -17.79 10.90
CA LEU A 57 1.27 -17.27 9.64
C LEU A 57 0.28 -17.40 8.47
N SER A 58 -0.53 -18.45 8.47
CA SER A 58 -1.61 -18.62 7.49
C SER A 58 -2.67 -17.52 7.62
N TYR A 59 -3.07 -17.18 8.85
CA TYR A 59 -3.96 -16.03 9.08
C TYR A 59 -3.30 -14.71 8.66
N VAL A 60 -2.03 -14.50 8.99
CA VAL A 60 -1.29 -13.30 8.57
C VAL A 60 -1.29 -13.17 7.04
N ALA A 61 -1.01 -14.26 6.31
CA ALA A 61 -1.03 -14.27 4.86
C ALA A 61 -2.43 -13.96 4.31
N ALA A 62 -3.46 -14.62 4.83
CA ALA A 62 -4.84 -14.43 4.38
C ALA A 62 -5.33 -13.00 4.63
N PHE A 63 -5.12 -12.45 5.84
CA PHE A 63 -5.51 -11.08 6.16
C PHE A 63 -4.66 -10.04 5.40
N SER A 64 -3.39 -10.30 5.14
CA SER A 64 -2.56 -9.44 4.29
C SER A 64 -3.15 -9.32 2.89
N GLU A 65 -3.67 -10.39 2.31
CA GLU A 65 -4.31 -10.36 1.01
C GLU A 65 -5.71 -9.72 1.06
N VAL A 66 -6.56 -10.06 2.02
CA VAL A 66 -7.91 -9.46 2.10
C VAL A 66 -7.84 -7.98 2.43
N ILE A 67 -7.17 -7.61 3.51
CA ILE A 67 -7.09 -6.22 3.96
C ILE A 67 -6.24 -5.41 2.96
N GLY A 68 -5.08 -5.95 2.54
CA GLY A 68 -4.23 -5.31 1.54
C GLY A 68 -4.96 -5.03 0.24
N SER A 69 -5.79 -5.95 -0.24
CA SER A 69 -6.63 -5.77 -1.43
C SER A 69 -7.64 -4.63 -1.25
N TRP A 70 -8.34 -4.56 -0.13
CA TRP A 70 -9.25 -3.45 0.17
C TRP A 70 -8.51 -2.11 0.26
N LEU A 71 -7.33 -2.08 0.86
CA LEU A 71 -6.50 -0.87 0.92
C LEU A 71 -6.06 -0.42 -0.48
N LEU A 72 -5.70 -1.35 -1.37
CA LEU A 72 -5.36 -1.03 -2.76
C LEU A 72 -6.57 -0.50 -3.53
N ILE A 73 -7.72 -1.18 -3.46
CA ILE A 73 -8.93 -0.80 -4.19
C ILE A 73 -9.37 0.62 -3.79
N THR A 74 -9.46 0.89 -2.50
CA THR A 74 -9.88 2.20 -1.99
C THR A 74 -8.80 3.27 -2.16
N GLY A 75 -7.55 2.87 -2.17
CA GLY A 75 -6.42 3.81 -2.14
C GLY A 75 -6.22 4.47 -0.78
N LEU A 76 -6.59 3.75 0.29
CA LEU A 76 -6.36 4.14 1.67
C LEU A 76 -5.17 3.37 2.22
N LEU A 77 -4.21 4.06 2.86
CA LEU A 77 -2.97 3.44 3.32
C LEU A 77 -2.33 2.54 2.24
N THR A 78 -2.37 3.02 1.00
CA THR A 78 -2.03 2.25 -0.20
C THR A 78 -0.67 1.58 -0.11
N ARG A 79 0.34 2.28 0.38
CA ARG A 79 1.69 1.72 0.52
C ARG A 79 1.76 0.58 1.52
N LEU A 80 0.99 0.67 2.62
CA LEU A 80 0.93 -0.40 3.61
C LEU A 80 0.26 -1.65 3.02
N GLY A 81 -0.86 -1.47 2.30
CA GLY A 81 -1.53 -2.57 1.60
C GLY A 81 -0.63 -3.23 0.56
N ALA A 82 0.06 -2.43 -0.25
CA ALA A 82 1.01 -2.91 -1.25
C ALA A 82 2.19 -3.67 -0.62
N ALA A 83 2.73 -3.18 0.50
CA ALA A 83 3.82 -3.86 1.22
C ALA A 83 3.36 -5.21 1.80
N ALA A 84 2.16 -5.28 2.39
CA ALA A 84 1.59 -6.51 2.91
C ALA A 84 1.40 -7.57 1.82
N ILE A 85 0.83 -7.17 0.68
CA ILE A 85 0.68 -8.05 -0.49
C ILE A 85 2.03 -8.48 -1.04
N ALA A 86 2.97 -7.56 -1.24
CA ALA A 86 4.31 -7.87 -1.75
C ALA A 86 5.03 -8.88 -0.83
N GLY A 87 4.92 -8.73 0.49
CA GLY A 87 5.47 -9.67 1.46
C GLY A 87 4.86 -11.06 1.33
N THR A 88 3.53 -11.16 1.30
CA THR A 88 2.84 -12.45 1.14
C THR A 88 3.18 -13.14 -0.19
N ILE A 89 3.17 -12.40 -1.29
CA ILE A 89 3.52 -12.95 -2.61
C ILE A 89 4.98 -13.39 -2.67
N SER A 90 5.90 -12.66 -2.00
CA SER A 90 7.32 -13.07 -1.93
C SER A 90 7.48 -14.42 -1.23
N VAL A 91 6.73 -14.66 -0.13
CA VAL A 91 6.71 -15.96 0.55
C VAL A 91 6.10 -17.04 -0.37
N ALA A 92 5.04 -16.72 -1.11
CA ALA A 92 4.44 -17.64 -2.07
C ALA A 92 5.40 -18.02 -3.21
N ILE A 93 6.18 -17.07 -3.72
CA ILE A 93 7.24 -17.32 -4.73
C ILE A 93 8.32 -18.27 -4.12
N TYR A 94 8.76 -17.97 -2.90
CA TYR A 94 9.73 -18.80 -2.21
C TYR A 94 9.21 -20.24 -2.02
N HIS A 95 7.98 -20.38 -1.54
CA HIS A 95 7.31 -21.68 -1.43
C HIS A 95 7.26 -22.42 -2.77
N ALA A 96 6.83 -21.75 -3.83
CA ALA A 96 6.74 -22.36 -5.16
C ALA A 96 8.08 -22.91 -5.65
N ILE A 97 9.17 -22.18 -5.44
CA ILE A 97 10.52 -22.59 -5.86
C ILE A 97 11.00 -23.79 -5.04
N VAL A 98 10.78 -23.77 -3.71
CA VAL A 98 11.27 -24.82 -2.82
C VAL A 98 10.50 -26.14 -2.99
N THR A 99 9.18 -26.08 -3.24
CA THR A 99 8.32 -27.28 -3.28
C THR A 99 8.13 -27.85 -4.68
N ALA A 100 7.98 -26.98 -5.68
CA ALA A 100 7.71 -27.40 -7.08
C ALA A 100 8.90 -27.16 -8.03
N GLY A 101 10.00 -26.60 -7.54
CA GLY A 101 11.12 -26.17 -8.38
C GLY A 101 10.77 -24.99 -9.26
N PHE A 102 11.55 -24.77 -10.33
CA PHE A 102 11.33 -23.68 -11.26
C PHE A 102 10.18 -24.06 -12.23
N ASN A 103 8.95 -23.64 -11.87
CA ASN A 103 7.78 -23.77 -12.71
C ASN A 103 7.35 -22.38 -13.22
N ILE A 104 7.61 -22.09 -14.49
CA ILE A 104 7.36 -20.77 -15.07
C ILE A 104 5.87 -20.40 -15.01
N TYR A 105 4.95 -21.32 -15.23
CA TYR A 105 3.52 -21.04 -15.25
C TYR A 105 2.98 -20.58 -13.87
N LEU A 106 3.55 -21.15 -12.79
CA LEU A 106 3.20 -20.74 -11.44
C LEU A 106 3.88 -19.41 -11.07
N LEU A 107 5.15 -19.26 -11.43
CA LEU A 107 5.94 -18.07 -11.10
C LEU A 107 5.52 -16.85 -11.93
N GLU A 108 5.00 -17.04 -13.14
CA GLU A 108 4.49 -15.96 -14.00
C GLU A 108 3.38 -15.17 -13.30
N LEU A 109 2.34 -15.85 -12.80
CA LEU A 109 1.25 -15.19 -12.08
C LEU A 109 1.72 -14.51 -10.80
N LEU A 110 2.51 -15.20 -9.99
CA LEU A 110 3.06 -14.65 -8.75
C LEU A 110 3.96 -13.45 -9.04
N GLY A 111 4.77 -13.53 -10.12
CA GLY A 111 5.64 -12.44 -10.56
C GLY A 111 4.86 -11.19 -11.00
N LEU A 112 3.75 -11.37 -11.71
CA LEU A 112 2.86 -10.25 -12.09
C LEU A 112 2.25 -9.56 -10.87
N TYR A 113 1.79 -10.32 -9.87
CA TYR A 113 1.29 -9.74 -8.63
C TYR A 113 2.39 -9.03 -7.83
N ALA A 114 3.60 -9.64 -7.75
CA ALA A 114 4.74 -9.03 -7.09
C ALA A 114 5.14 -7.71 -7.77
N ALA A 115 5.26 -7.70 -9.10
CA ALA A 115 5.60 -6.51 -9.88
C ALA A 115 4.55 -5.41 -9.70
N SER A 116 3.26 -5.76 -9.72
CA SER A 116 2.16 -4.82 -9.50
C SER A 116 2.22 -4.21 -8.09
N ALA A 117 2.36 -5.04 -7.06
CA ALA A 117 2.45 -4.58 -5.67
C ALA A 117 3.68 -3.70 -5.43
N LEU A 118 4.85 -4.10 -5.95
CA LEU A 118 6.09 -3.32 -5.84
C LEU A 118 5.99 -1.98 -6.59
N THR A 119 5.35 -1.96 -7.76
CA THR A 119 5.11 -0.73 -8.52
C THR A 119 4.22 0.23 -7.73
N ILE A 120 3.11 -0.26 -7.15
CA ILE A 120 2.23 0.54 -6.32
C ILE A 120 2.95 1.03 -5.05
N LEU A 121 3.76 0.18 -4.43
CA LEU A 121 4.56 0.55 -3.26
C LEU A 121 5.55 1.68 -3.56
N ALA A 122 6.24 1.62 -4.70
CA ALA A 122 7.22 2.60 -5.13
C ALA A 122 6.58 3.94 -5.52
N ILE A 123 5.58 3.92 -6.40
CA ILE A 123 4.92 5.12 -6.92
C ILE A 123 4.00 5.76 -5.85
N GLY A 124 3.28 4.93 -5.09
CA GLY A 124 2.31 5.36 -4.09
C GLY A 124 0.87 5.39 -4.61
N PRO A 125 -0.03 6.10 -3.90
CA PRO A 125 -1.48 6.03 -4.13
C PRO A 125 -1.97 6.67 -5.44
N GLY A 126 -1.28 7.69 -5.96
CA GLY A 126 -1.75 8.52 -7.07
C GLY A 126 -2.87 9.47 -6.67
N LYS A 127 -3.20 10.42 -7.56
CA LYS A 127 -4.19 11.48 -7.28
C LYS A 127 -5.62 10.98 -7.15
N LEU A 128 -5.94 9.82 -7.72
CA LEU A 128 -7.27 9.18 -7.65
C LEU A 128 -7.32 8.17 -6.50
N SER A 129 -7.07 8.63 -5.27
CA SER A 129 -6.99 7.79 -4.07
C SER A 129 -7.60 8.49 -2.86
N VAL A 130 -8.03 7.70 -1.87
CA VAL A 130 -8.50 8.22 -0.59
C VAL A 130 -7.35 8.90 0.17
N ASP A 131 -6.13 8.36 0.09
CA ASP A 131 -4.94 8.98 0.69
C ASP A 131 -4.75 10.42 0.21
N GLU A 132 -4.89 10.67 -1.09
CA GLU A 132 -4.77 12.02 -1.66
C GLU A 132 -5.90 12.95 -1.21
N LEU A 133 -7.13 12.44 -1.11
CA LEU A 133 -8.26 13.23 -0.61
C LEU A 133 -8.03 13.67 0.85
N ILE A 134 -7.49 12.77 1.67
CA ILE A 134 -7.15 13.07 3.08
C ILE A 134 -6.03 14.11 3.13
N CYS A 135 -4.98 13.97 2.34
CA CYS A 135 -3.88 14.94 2.28
C CYS A 135 -4.38 16.33 1.91
N ARG A 136 -5.18 16.45 0.86
CA ARG A 136 -5.77 17.73 0.45
C ARG A 136 -6.68 18.34 1.51
N TRP A 137 -7.45 17.53 2.20
CA TRP A 137 -8.31 18.00 3.28
C TRP A 137 -7.51 18.53 4.48
N ILE A 138 -6.40 17.88 4.83
CA ILE A 138 -5.51 18.35 5.89
C ILE A 138 -4.84 19.68 5.49
N GLU A 139 -4.36 19.78 4.25
CA GLU A 139 -3.71 21.00 3.73
C GLU A 139 -4.69 22.19 3.60
N SER A 140 -5.98 21.93 3.38
CA SER A 140 -7.02 22.96 3.28
C SER A 140 -7.40 23.57 4.64
N ARG A 141 -7.00 22.96 5.75
CA ARG A 141 -7.23 23.54 7.08
C ARG A 141 -6.30 24.74 7.28
N PRO A 142 -6.84 25.94 7.58
CA PRO A 142 -5.99 27.09 7.89
C PRO A 142 -5.10 26.70 9.07
N ALA A 143 -3.79 26.87 8.89
CA ALA A 143 -2.87 26.74 10.00
C ALA A 143 -3.38 27.68 11.10
N THR A 144 -3.68 27.15 12.27
CA THR A 144 -3.93 27.96 13.47
C THR A 144 -2.65 28.75 13.66
N SER A 145 -2.70 30.01 13.19
CA SER A 145 -1.59 30.96 13.37
C SER A 145 -1.38 31.07 14.87
N SER A 146 -0.35 30.44 15.39
CA SER A 146 0.27 30.84 16.64
C SER A 146 0.87 32.23 16.39
N SER A 147 0.00 33.25 16.29
CA SER A 147 0.42 34.63 16.40
C SER A 147 0.93 34.77 17.82
N SER A 148 2.24 34.66 18.00
CA SER A 148 2.90 35.27 19.16
C SER A 148 2.45 36.72 19.16
N PRO A 149 1.78 37.20 20.21
CA PRO A 149 1.49 38.61 20.32
C PRO A 149 2.82 39.31 20.54
N THR A 150 3.37 39.86 19.46
CA THR A 150 4.44 40.85 19.57
C THR A 150 3.74 42.12 20.07
N SER A 151 3.54 42.18 21.39
CA SER A 151 2.91 43.31 22.05
C SER A 151 3.74 44.56 21.67
N PRO A 152 3.10 45.61 21.12
CA PRO A 152 3.77 46.88 20.86
C PRO A 152 4.42 47.44 22.14
N GLU A 153 3.87 47.14 23.30
CA GLU A 153 4.38 47.57 24.61
C GLU A 153 5.83 47.14 24.93
N LEU A 154 6.29 45.98 24.45
CA LEU A 154 7.67 45.54 24.67
C LEU A 154 8.70 46.33 23.82
N ARG A 155 8.28 46.90 22.71
CA ARG A 155 9.15 47.75 21.87
C ARG A 155 9.36 49.14 22.51
N ASP A 156 8.32 49.69 23.10
CA ASP A 156 8.39 51.03 23.75
C ASP A 156 9.11 50.95 25.08
N ALA A 157 9.02 49.84 25.81
CA ALA A 157 9.78 49.64 27.04
C ALA A 157 11.29 49.49 26.78
N ALA A 158 11.68 48.84 25.71
CA ALA A 158 13.11 48.72 25.32
C ALA A 158 13.68 50.05 24.82
N ALA A 159 12.87 50.87 24.16
CA ALA A 159 13.31 52.21 23.70
C ALA A 159 13.46 53.22 24.82
N SER A 160 12.72 53.08 25.93
CA SER A 160 12.84 53.96 27.09
C SER A 160 14.03 53.63 28.03
N ALA A 161 14.52 52.39 27.99
CA ALA A 161 15.63 51.96 28.84
C ALA A 161 17.04 52.30 28.28
N SER A 162 17.12 52.83 27.03
CA SER A 162 18.36 53.19 26.36
C SER A 162 18.67 54.69 26.33
N ARG A 163 18.02 55.51 27.16
CA ARG A 163 18.31 56.93 27.30
C ARG A 163 18.86 57.28 28.67
#